data_dd388410970700f6de7f84224e7e32aa
#
_entry.id   dd388410970700f6de7f84224e7e32aa
#
_cell.length_a   1.000
_cell.length_b   1.000
_cell.length_c   1.000
_cell.angle_alpha   90.00
_cell.angle_beta   90.00
_cell.angle_gamma   90.00
#
_symmetry.space_group_name_H-M   'P 1'
#
loop_
_entity.id
_entity.type
_entity.pdbx_description
1 polymer ?
#
loop_
_entity_poly.entity_id
_entity_poly.type
_entity_poly.pdbx_seq_one_letter_code
_entity_poly.pdbx_strand_id
1 'polypeptide(L)'
;MNHRFWIGTYSVNGGQGLISAAIDEAGRIEIEGTEPRIVDASYGLWCADLQTAWFVCEQEDGQVSGWRLEDERWVLLGSASTGGAAPCFLDISPDRSLLAVANYDSGSVAVIALDPVTGAPLRRSGVLQNSGNGPDPDRQAGPHIHCARFAEEGSTLYFTDLGLDRVFAASVGNGGEIHDKREMFCAPPGFGPRHLMALGNEILVNGELSSSLTALCKTEATFMPMDSLRTDPSNKPDNLGGHLLVEDQLVWTSNRGADTLVAFRVMQGALHQVACFASGGQSPRHFARVNKHLVVAHEKDGIVSSIDASAGNVLCDVVVPGAAFIMSA
;
A
#
# COMPACT_ATOMS: atom_id res chain seq x y z
N MET A 1 14.23 -15.29 18.68
CA MET A 1 14.50 -15.55 17.25
C MET A 1 14.45 -14.21 16.52
N ASN A 2 15.23 -14.06 15.44
CA ASN A 2 15.14 -12.86 14.61
C ASN A 2 14.08 -13.09 13.52
N HIS A 3 13.28 -12.09 13.25
CA HIS A 3 12.25 -12.12 12.20
C HIS A 3 12.71 -11.22 11.05
N ARG A 4 12.79 -11.79 9.86
CA ARG A 4 13.23 -11.08 8.66
C ARG A 4 12.14 -10.20 8.09
N PHE A 5 12.56 -9.07 7.53
CA PHE A 5 11.72 -8.18 6.73
C PHE A 5 12.58 -7.44 5.70
N TRP A 6 11.93 -6.76 4.77
CA TRP A 6 12.62 -5.98 3.75
C TRP A 6 12.10 -4.54 3.72
N ILE A 7 13.00 -3.63 3.37
CA ILE A 7 12.73 -2.19 3.29
C ILE A 7 12.95 -1.77 1.84
N GLY A 8 11.87 -1.35 1.17
CA GLY A 8 11.96 -0.73 -0.14
C GLY A 8 12.36 0.73 -0.01
N THR A 9 13.15 1.24 -0.96
CA THR A 9 13.71 2.59 -0.89
C THR A 9 13.54 3.35 -2.19
N TYR A 10 13.47 4.70 -2.10
CA TYR A 10 13.52 5.61 -3.23
C TYR A 10 14.94 6.07 -3.52
N SER A 11 15.41 5.88 -4.74
CA SER A 11 16.75 6.30 -5.19
C SER A 11 16.92 7.81 -5.14
N VAL A 12 15.88 8.59 -5.45
CA VAL A 12 15.89 10.06 -5.39
C VAL A 12 16.17 10.59 -3.98
N ASN A 13 15.87 9.81 -2.94
CA ASN A 13 16.14 10.14 -1.53
C ASN A 13 17.37 9.41 -0.98
N GLY A 14 18.27 8.93 -1.83
CA GLY A 14 19.51 8.26 -1.46
C GLY A 14 19.38 6.77 -1.17
N GLY A 15 18.25 6.16 -1.50
CA GLY A 15 18.02 4.73 -1.39
C GLY A 15 18.90 3.90 -2.32
N GLN A 16 19.30 2.71 -1.88
CA GLN A 16 20.24 1.85 -2.58
C GLN A 16 19.62 0.55 -3.09
N GLY A 17 18.30 0.49 -3.19
CA GLY A 17 17.54 -0.68 -3.58
C GLY A 17 16.74 -1.30 -2.43
N LEU A 18 16.51 -2.61 -2.48
CA LEU A 18 15.82 -3.33 -1.41
C LEU A 18 16.82 -3.69 -0.30
N ILE A 19 16.53 -3.28 0.93
CA ILE A 19 17.35 -3.56 2.11
C ILE A 19 16.77 -4.78 2.84
N SER A 20 17.59 -5.76 3.14
CA SER A 20 17.25 -6.87 4.03
C SER A 20 17.57 -6.50 5.47
N ALA A 21 16.65 -6.78 6.38
CA ALA A 21 16.80 -6.50 7.79
C ALA A 21 16.15 -7.60 8.65
N ALA A 22 16.54 -7.66 9.90
CA ALA A 22 15.94 -8.54 10.91
C ALA A 22 15.57 -7.75 12.17
N ILE A 23 14.55 -8.22 12.88
CA ILE A 23 14.13 -7.66 14.16
C ILE A 23 14.12 -8.76 15.22
N ASP A 24 14.69 -8.47 16.39
CA ASP A 24 14.70 -9.39 17.52
C ASP A 24 13.45 -9.23 18.42
N GLU A 25 13.32 -10.08 19.43
CA GLU A 25 12.20 -10.06 20.39
C GLU A 25 12.15 -8.75 21.23
N ALA A 26 13.26 -8.04 21.35
CA ALA A 26 13.33 -6.74 22.04
C ALA A 26 13.02 -5.55 21.13
N GLY A 27 12.75 -5.80 19.83
CA GLY A 27 12.46 -4.77 18.84
C GLY A 27 13.69 -4.14 18.22
N ARG A 28 14.90 -4.67 18.42
CA ARG A 28 16.12 -4.14 17.80
C ARG A 28 16.20 -4.55 16.35
N ILE A 29 16.45 -3.58 15.47
CA ILE A 29 16.58 -3.76 14.03
C ILE A 29 18.06 -3.88 13.68
N GLU A 30 18.40 -4.90 12.87
CA GLU A 30 19.72 -5.10 12.29
C GLU A 30 19.60 -5.14 10.77
N ILE A 31 20.45 -4.35 10.07
CA ILE A 31 20.53 -4.35 8.62
C ILE A 31 21.46 -5.49 8.19
N GLU A 32 20.97 -6.39 7.35
CA GLU A 32 21.69 -7.60 6.93
C GLU A 32 22.31 -7.48 5.53
N GLY A 33 21.69 -6.72 4.63
CA GLY A 33 22.16 -6.63 3.24
C GLY A 33 21.36 -5.69 2.36
N THR A 34 21.80 -5.60 1.10
CA THR A 34 21.17 -4.75 0.08
C THR A 34 21.10 -5.48 -1.24
N GLU A 35 19.95 -5.40 -1.92
CA GLU A 35 19.77 -5.85 -3.31
C GLU A 35 19.58 -4.62 -4.22
N PRO A 36 20.65 -4.12 -4.86
CA PRO A 36 20.62 -2.86 -5.59
C PRO A 36 19.86 -2.94 -6.93
N ARG A 37 19.51 -4.13 -7.41
CA ARG A 37 18.76 -4.32 -8.66
C ARG A 37 17.25 -4.09 -8.49
N ILE A 38 16.73 -4.11 -7.25
CA ILE A 38 15.33 -3.85 -6.93
C ILE A 38 15.19 -2.36 -6.59
N VAL A 39 15.00 -1.54 -7.61
CA VAL A 39 15.07 -0.06 -7.54
C VAL A 39 13.68 0.52 -7.34
N ASP A 40 13.60 1.61 -6.54
CA ASP A 40 12.38 2.39 -6.32
C ASP A 40 11.16 1.51 -5.95
N ALA A 41 11.42 0.50 -5.12
CA ALA A 41 10.42 -0.42 -4.62
C ALA A 41 9.60 0.23 -3.50
N SER A 42 8.64 1.07 -3.88
CA SER A 42 7.76 1.77 -2.94
C SER A 42 6.61 0.92 -2.43
N TYR A 43 6.38 -0.23 -3.07
CA TYR A 43 5.42 -1.24 -2.67
C TYR A 43 5.79 -2.62 -3.22
N GLY A 44 5.36 -3.67 -2.51
CA GLY A 44 5.59 -5.05 -2.92
C GLY A 44 4.73 -6.04 -2.14
N LEU A 45 4.71 -7.29 -2.59
CA LEU A 45 4.05 -8.42 -1.93
C LEU A 45 5.01 -9.58 -1.82
N TRP A 46 4.95 -10.28 -0.69
CA TRP A 46 5.66 -11.53 -0.45
C TRP A 46 4.71 -12.73 -0.48
N CYS A 47 5.08 -13.78 -1.18
CA CYS A 47 4.40 -15.06 -1.18
C CYS A 47 5.32 -16.13 -0.63
N ALA A 48 5.12 -16.52 0.61
CA ALA A 48 5.97 -17.47 1.33
C ALA A 48 5.98 -18.85 0.67
N ASP A 49 4.83 -19.34 0.16
CA ASP A 49 4.72 -20.65 -0.48
C ASP A 49 5.59 -20.76 -1.74
N LEU A 50 5.74 -19.68 -2.49
CA LEU A 50 6.54 -19.60 -3.71
C LEU A 50 7.95 -19.08 -3.46
N GLN A 51 8.26 -18.62 -2.25
CA GLN A 51 9.48 -17.86 -1.93
C GLN A 51 9.71 -16.72 -2.94
N THR A 52 8.61 -16.07 -3.36
CA THR A 52 8.60 -15.07 -4.43
C THR A 52 8.02 -13.76 -3.93
N ALA A 53 8.63 -12.65 -4.34
CA ALA A 53 8.10 -11.31 -4.13
C ALA A 53 7.89 -10.60 -5.46
N TRP A 54 6.90 -9.71 -5.48
CA TRP A 54 6.70 -8.76 -6.58
C TRP A 54 6.87 -7.34 -6.05
N PHE A 55 7.59 -6.52 -6.82
CA PHE A 55 7.83 -5.13 -6.48
C PHE A 55 7.42 -4.23 -7.64
N VAL A 56 6.82 -3.10 -7.31
CA VAL A 56 6.70 -1.99 -8.26
C VAL A 56 8.06 -1.31 -8.40
N CYS A 57 8.34 -0.73 -9.56
CA CYS A 57 9.41 0.24 -9.79
C CYS A 57 8.74 1.58 -10.07
N GLU A 58 8.63 2.43 -9.04
CA GLU A 58 7.87 3.70 -9.07
C GLU A 58 8.66 4.77 -9.84
N GLN A 59 8.63 4.66 -11.18
CA GLN A 59 9.29 5.55 -12.12
C GLN A 59 8.33 5.97 -13.24
N GLU A 60 8.75 6.91 -14.09
CA GLU A 60 7.98 7.39 -15.24
C GLU A 60 7.62 6.23 -16.21
N ASP A 61 8.58 5.36 -16.50
CA ASP A 61 8.36 4.10 -17.21
C ASP A 61 8.05 2.98 -16.21
N GLY A 62 6.82 2.98 -15.69
CA GLY A 62 6.39 2.08 -14.62
C GLY A 62 6.54 0.60 -14.97
N GLN A 63 7.13 -0.16 -14.05
CA GLN A 63 7.31 -1.60 -14.17
C GLN A 63 6.92 -2.33 -12.90
N VAL A 64 6.62 -3.61 -13.04
CA VAL A 64 6.57 -4.59 -11.95
C VAL A 64 7.58 -5.69 -12.23
N SER A 65 8.30 -6.12 -11.21
CA SER A 65 9.28 -7.21 -11.28
C SER A 65 8.94 -8.31 -10.27
N GLY A 66 9.16 -9.57 -10.67
CA GLY A 66 9.02 -10.73 -9.81
C GLY A 66 10.39 -11.31 -9.49
N TRP A 67 10.62 -11.64 -8.23
CA TRP A 67 11.88 -12.12 -7.69
C TRP A 67 11.67 -13.29 -6.78
N ARG A 68 12.55 -14.29 -6.84
CA ARG A 68 12.59 -15.43 -5.92
C ARG A 68 13.75 -15.30 -4.97
N LEU A 69 13.52 -15.61 -3.71
CA LEU A 69 14.57 -15.71 -2.70
C LEU A 69 15.12 -17.15 -2.67
N GLU A 70 16.34 -17.35 -3.17
CA GLU A 70 17.05 -18.63 -3.23
C GLU A 70 18.36 -18.48 -2.47
N ASP A 71 18.60 -19.31 -1.45
CA ASP A 71 19.84 -19.29 -0.65
C ASP A 71 20.28 -17.87 -0.26
N GLU A 72 19.34 -17.08 0.30
CA GLU A 72 19.53 -15.69 0.74
C GLU A 72 19.82 -14.69 -0.41
N ARG A 73 19.57 -15.05 -1.66
CA ARG A 73 19.80 -14.21 -2.83
C ARG A 73 18.54 -14.00 -3.64
N TRP A 74 18.32 -12.79 -4.09
CA TRP A 74 17.24 -12.46 -4.98
C TRP A 74 17.56 -12.84 -6.43
N VAL A 75 16.76 -13.71 -7.02
CA VAL A 75 16.83 -14.15 -8.41
C VAL A 75 15.67 -13.53 -9.17
N LEU A 76 15.96 -12.74 -10.20
CA LEU A 76 14.93 -12.14 -11.05
C LEU A 76 14.21 -13.24 -11.86
N LEU A 77 12.91 -13.32 -11.72
CA LEU A 77 12.04 -14.23 -12.50
C LEU A 77 11.57 -13.58 -13.80
N GLY A 78 11.33 -12.27 -13.78
CA GLY A 78 10.87 -11.50 -14.93
C GLY A 78 10.37 -10.12 -14.52
N SER A 79 10.11 -9.30 -15.54
CA SER A 79 9.49 -7.99 -15.34
C SER A 79 8.51 -7.69 -16.47
N ALA A 80 7.54 -6.82 -16.20
CA ALA A 80 6.57 -6.36 -17.18
C ALA A 80 6.30 -4.86 -17.01
N SER A 81 6.15 -4.15 -18.15
CA SER A 81 5.70 -2.75 -18.11
C SER A 81 4.25 -2.67 -17.64
N THR A 82 3.96 -1.77 -16.73
CA THR A 82 2.59 -1.47 -16.30
C THR A 82 1.83 -0.65 -17.35
N GLY A 83 2.56 0.01 -18.26
CA GLY A 83 2.00 0.92 -19.27
C GLY A 83 1.46 2.20 -18.69
N GLY A 84 1.89 2.56 -17.50
CA GLY A 84 1.62 3.81 -16.82
C GLY A 84 2.84 4.30 -16.05
N ALA A 85 2.72 5.46 -15.42
CA ALA A 85 3.78 6.11 -14.66
C ALA A 85 3.52 6.04 -13.16
N ALA A 86 4.61 5.96 -12.39
CA ALA A 86 4.63 5.91 -10.93
C ALA A 86 3.72 4.79 -10.35
N PRO A 87 3.98 3.49 -10.66
CA PRO A 87 3.26 2.40 -10.01
C PRO A 87 3.57 2.39 -8.51
N CYS A 88 2.53 2.55 -7.66
CA CYS A 88 2.70 2.76 -6.22
C CYS A 88 2.00 1.70 -5.35
N PHE A 89 1.27 0.78 -5.97
CA PHE A 89 0.55 -0.29 -5.29
C PHE A 89 0.38 -1.50 -6.19
N LEU A 90 0.41 -2.69 -5.62
CA LEU A 90 0.07 -3.92 -6.33
C LEU A 90 -0.69 -4.90 -5.42
N ASP A 91 -1.50 -5.76 -6.04
CA ASP A 91 -2.22 -6.85 -5.38
C ASP A 91 -2.23 -8.08 -6.29
N ILE A 92 -2.37 -9.25 -5.70
CA ILE A 92 -2.39 -10.52 -6.43
C ILE A 92 -3.79 -11.13 -6.40
N SER A 93 -4.23 -11.69 -7.54
CA SER A 93 -5.50 -12.43 -7.60
C SER A 93 -5.46 -13.65 -6.68
N PRO A 94 -6.61 -14.11 -6.13
CA PRO A 94 -6.67 -15.25 -5.23
C PRO A 94 -6.09 -16.55 -5.81
N ASP A 95 -6.20 -16.74 -7.13
CA ASP A 95 -5.64 -17.87 -7.87
C ASP A 95 -4.16 -17.68 -8.26
N ARG A 96 -3.58 -16.50 -7.93
CA ARG A 96 -2.19 -16.12 -8.21
C ARG A 96 -1.82 -16.06 -9.69
N SER A 97 -2.80 -15.91 -10.58
CA SER A 97 -2.57 -15.81 -12.02
C SER A 97 -2.36 -14.38 -12.52
N LEU A 98 -2.76 -13.38 -11.75
CA LEU A 98 -2.77 -11.97 -12.13
C LEU A 98 -2.23 -11.08 -11.00
N LEU A 99 -1.53 -10.00 -11.39
CA LEU A 99 -1.26 -8.85 -10.51
C LEU A 99 -2.07 -7.65 -11.00
N ALA A 100 -2.71 -6.94 -10.08
CA ALA A 100 -3.24 -5.60 -10.32
C ALA A 100 -2.22 -4.56 -9.86
N VAL A 101 -2.00 -3.52 -10.64
CA VAL A 101 -1.02 -2.46 -10.36
C VAL A 101 -1.68 -1.10 -10.52
N ALA A 102 -1.61 -0.27 -9.48
CA ALA A 102 -2.07 1.11 -9.51
C ALA A 102 -0.92 2.02 -9.96
N ASN A 103 -1.11 2.76 -11.04
CA ASN A 103 -0.17 3.75 -11.57
C ASN A 103 -0.66 5.15 -11.18
N TYR A 104 0.03 5.79 -10.26
CA TYR A 104 -0.39 7.05 -9.66
C TYR A 104 -0.38 8.22 -10.64
N ASP A 105 0.78 8.52 -11.24
CA ASP A 105 0.94 9.71 -12.08
C ASP A 105 0.13 9.63 -13.38
N SER A 106 0.00 8.44 -13.95
CA SER A 106 -0.83 8.28 -15.15
C SER A 106 -2.33 8.11 -14.84
N GLY A 107 -2.73 7.90 -13.57
CA GLY A 107 -4.13 7.68 -13.20
C GLY A 107 -4.73 6.45 -13.88
N SER A 108 -3.96 5.35 -13.94
CA SER A 108 -4.39 4.11 -14.58
C SER A 108 -4.22 2.91 -13.66
N VAL A 109 -4.99 1.85 -13.92
CA VAL A 109 -4.78 0.53 -13.34
C VAL A 109 -4.41 -0.46 -14.42
N ALA A 110 -3.39 -1.28 -14.18
CA ALA A 110 -2.94 -2.33 -15.08
C ALA A 110 -3.15 -3.71 -14.44
N VAL A 111 -3.39 -4.72 -15.29
CA VAL A 111 -3.38 -6.13 -14.89
C VAL A 111 -2.26 -6.83 -15.64
N ILE A 112 -1.41 -7.55 -14.91
CA ILE A 112 -0.24 -8.28 -15.42
C ILE A 112 -0.50 -9.77 -15.24
N ALA A 113 -0.37 -10.55 -16.31
CA ALA A 113 -0.43 -12.00 -16.24
C ALA A 113 0.85 -12.56 -15.63
N LEU A 114 0.70 -13.53 -14.74
CA LEU A 114 1.79 -14.27 -14.10
C LEU A 114 1.94 -15.67 -14.71
N ASP A 115 3.15 -16.18 -14.69
CA ASP A 115 3.41 -17.59 -14.93
C ASP A 115 2.86 -18.39 -13.73
N PRO A 116 1.96 -19.37 -13.94
CA PRO A 116 1.28 -20.06 -12.87
C PRO A 116 2.19 -20.98 -12.02
N VAL A 117 3.39 -21.29 -12.52
CA VAL A 117 4.35 -22.17 -11.84
C VAL A 117 5.38 -21.37 -11.07
N THR A 118 5.90 -20.33 -11.68
CA THR A 118 7.02 -19.54 -11.14
C THR A 118 6.60 -18.25 -10.49
N GLY A 119 5.41 -17.72 -10.82
CA GLY A 119 4.98 -16.38 -10.43
C GLY A 119 5.65 -15.26 -11.22
N ALA A 120 6.41 -15.58 -12.29
CA ALA A 120 7.07 -14.57 -13.09
C ALA A 120 6.07 -13.63 -13.80
N PRO A 121 6.22 -12.31 -13.74
CA PRO A 121 5.46 -11.39 -14.57
C PRO A 121 5.72 -11.65 -16.04
N LEU A 122 4.67 -11.93 -16.82
CA LEU A 122 4.78 -12.30 -18.23
C LEU A 122 4.50 -11.12 -19.16
N ARG A 123 3.31 -10.52 -19.02
CA ARG A 123 2.83 -9.45 -19.88
C ARG A 123 1.70 -8.67 -19.24
N ARG A 124 1.53 -7.42 -19.63
CA ARG A 124 0.32 -6.67 -19.34
C ARG A 124 -0.85 -7.25 -20.14
N SER A 125 -1.91 -7.62 -19.46
CA SER A 125 -3.13 -8.23 -20.02
C SER A 125 -4.27 -7.24 -20.15
N GLY A 126 -4.36 -6.27 -19.23
CA GLY A 126 -5.37 -5.23 -19.27
C GLY A 126 -4.81 -3.89 -18.76
N VAL A 127 -5.43 -2.82 -19.20
CA VAL A 127 -5.22 -1.47 -18.64
C VAL A 127 -6.53 -0.72 -18.71
N LEU A 128 -6.80 0.08 -17.66
CA LEU A 128 -7.92 0.99 -17.60
C LEU A 128 -7.40 2.37 -17.19
N GLN A 129 -7.71 3.38 -17.99
CA GLN A 129 -7.35 4.77 -17.77
C GLN A 129 -8.55 5.53 -17.24
N ASN A 130 -8.37 6.31 -16.15
CA ASN A 130 -9.35 7.27 -15.71
C ASN A 130 -9.17 8.63 -16.38
N SER A 131 -10.19 9.48 -16.27
CA SER A 131 -10.17 10.88 -16.75
C SER A 131 -11.05 11.75 -15.87
N GLY A 132 -10.70 13.01 -15.75
CA GLY A 132 -11.39 13.99 -14.89
C GLY A 132 -10.40 14.69 -13.96
N ASN A 133 -10.92 15.41 -12.98
CA ASN A 133 -10.16 16.12 -11.96
C ASN A 133 -11.00 16.30 -10.70
N GLY A 134 -10.36 16.61 -9.59
CA GLY A 134 -10.98 16.99 -8.31
C GLY A 134 -10.81 18.47 -7.99
N PRO A 135 -11.14 18.87 -6.75
CA PRO A 135 -11.16 20.28 -6.34
C PRO A 135 -9.77 20.86 -6.04
N ASP A 136 -8.78 20.04 -5.69
CA ASP A 136 -7.44 20.51 -5.35
C ASP A 136 -6.60 20.65 -6.63
N PRO A 137 -6.22 21.90 -7.03
CA PRO A 137 -5.51 22.11 -8.29
C PRO A 137 -4.09 21.53 -8.31
N ASP A 138 -3.47 21.34 -7.14
CA ASP A 138 -2.10 20.83 -7.03
C ASP A 138 -2.05 19.30 -6.94
N ARG A 139 -3.07 18.69 -6.30
CA ARG A 139 -3.08 17.26 -6.01
C ARG A 139 -4.15 16.48 -6.78
N GLN A 140 -5.10 17.16 -7.41
CA GLN A 140 -6.24 16.57 -8.10
C GLN A 140 -6.48 17.19 -9.50
N ALA A 141 -5.42 17.72 -10.13
CA ALA A 141 -5.50 18.23 -11.51
C ALA A 141 -5.80 17.16 -12.56
N GLY A 142 -5.62 15.90 -12.21
CA GLY A 142 -5.91 14.73 -13.01
C GLY A 142 -6.22 13.51 -12.13
N PRO A 143 -6.51 12.34 -12.73
CA PRO A 143 -6.72 11.12 -11.98
C PRO A 143 -5.39 10.60 -11.41
N HIS A 144 -5.44 10.04 -10.19
CA HIS A 144 -4.31 9.43 -9.48
C HIS A 144 -4.77 8.13 -8.81
N ILE A 145 -4.63 7.01 -9.51
CA ILE A 145 -5.02 5.70 -8.94
C ILE A 145 -3.95 5.27 -7.95
N HIS A 146 -4.32 5.14 -6.66
CA HIS A 146 -3.37 4.89 -5.58
C HIS A 146 -3.42 3.47 -5.01
N CYS A 147 -4.52 2.75 -5.18
CA CYS A 147 -4.69 1.39 -4.69
C CYS A 147 -5.54 0.60 -5.69
N ALA A 148 -5.23 -0.66 -5.90
CA ALA A 148 -6.00 -1.59 -6.71
C ALA A 148 -5.98 -2.97 -6.04
N ARG A 149 -7.17 -3.52 -5.68
CA ARG A 149 -7.29 -4.79 -4.98
C ARG A 149 -8.32 -5.69 -5.61
N PHE A 150 -7.96 -6.96 -5.76
CA PHE A 150 -8.92 -7.98 -6.12
C PHE A 150 -9.91 -8.24 -4.97
N ALA A 151 -11.17 -8.43 -5.31
CA ALA A 151 -12.14 -9.02 -4.40
C ALA A 151 -11.82 -10.51 -4.19
N GLU A 152 -12.41 -11.11 -3.14
CA GLU A 152 -12.14 -12.51 -2.76
C GLU A 152 -12.44 -13.52 -3.89
N GLU A 153 -13.42 -13.23 -4.72
CA GLU A 153 -13.78 -14.05 -5.89
C GLU A 153 -12.82 -13.90 -7.08
N GLY A 154 -11.92 -12.91 -7.06
CA GLY A 154 -10.90 -12.68 -8.07
C GLY A 154 -11.37 -12.06 -9.40
N SER A 155 -12.66 -11.99 -9.65
CA SER A 155 -13.23 -11.46 -10.89
C SER A 155 -13.61 -9.98 -10.83
N THR A 156 -13.49 -9.36 -9.66
CA THR A 156 -13.73 -7.93 -9.45
C THR A 156 -12.46 -7.28 -8.93
N LEU A 157 -12.12 -6.11 -9.47
CA LEU A 157 -11.05 -5.25 -9.01
C LEU A 157 -11.63 -3.96 -8.45
N TYR A 158 -11.37 -3.67 -7.18
CA TYR A 158 -11.66 -2.37 -6.56
C TYR A 158 -10.44 -1.49 -6.64
N PHE A 159 -10.61 -0.20 -6.95
CA PHE A 159 -9.50 0.75 -6.98
C PHE A 159 -9.93 2.15 -6.56
N THR A 160 -9.01 2.83 -5.88
CA THR A 160 -9.18 4.21 -5.43
C THR A 160 -8.56 5.16 -6.43
N ASP A 161 -9.21 6.30 -6.65
CA ASP A 161 -8.65 7.40 -7.42
C ASP A 161 -8.62 8.65 -6.53
N LEU A 162 -7.42 9.01 -6.08
CA LEU A 162 -7.17 10.17 -5.22
C LEU A 162 -7.53 11.46 -5.94
N GLY A 163 -7.20 11.55 -7.23
CA GLY A 163 -7.42 12.75 -8.03
C GLY A 163 -8.89 13.03 -8.34
N LEU A 164 -9.74 12.00 -8.30
CA LEU A 164 -11.16 12.13 -8.62
C LEU A 164 -12.08 12.08 -7.39
N ASP A 165 -11.56 11.85 -6.18
CA ASP A 165 -12.35 11.58 -4.98
C ASP A 165 -13.31 10.40 -5.16
N ARG A 166 -12.85 9.29 -5.77
CA ARG A 166 -13.69 8.15 -6.13
C ARG A 166 -13.08 6.81 -5.76
N VAL A 167 -13.97 5.86 -5.50
CA VAL A 167 -13.66 4.43 -5.49
C VAL A 167 -14.45 3.77 -6.62
N PHE A 168 -13.78 2.96 -7.40
CA PHE A 168 -14.36 2.24 -8.53
C PHE A 168 -14.28 0.72 -8.34
N ALA A 169 -15.12 0.02 -9.09
CA ALA A 169 -14.99 -1.41 -9.36
C ALA A 169 -14.92 -1.63 -10.87
N ALA A 170 -14.21 -2.68 -11.27
CA ALA A 170 -14.22 -3.18 -12.64
C ALA A 170 -14.21 -4.70 -12.64
N SER A 171 -14.77 -5.31 -13.66
CA SER A 171 -14.69 -6.76 -13.87
C SER A 171 -13.37 -7.11 -14.50
N VAL A 172 -12.77 -8.23 -14.06
CA VAL A 172 -11.53 -8.77 -14.61
C VAL A 172 -11.78 -10.15 -15.18
N GLY A 173 -11.52 -10.32 -16.47
CA GLY A 173 -11.61 -11.62 -17.13
C GLY A 173 -10.46 -12.54 -16.76
N ASN A 174 -10.61 -13.84 -17.01
CA ASN A 174 -9.58 -14.85 -16.71
C ASN A 174 -8.23 -14.61 -17.44
N GLY A 175 -8.24 -13.85 -18.53
CA GLY A 175 -7.04 -13.42 -19.25
C GLY A 175 -6.44 -12.11 -18.71
N GLY A 176 -7.10 -11.45 -17.77
CA GLY A 176 -6.70 -10.18 -17.19
C GLY A 176 -7.27 -8.94 -17.91
N GLU A 177 -8.24 -9.11 -18.83
CA GLU A 177 -8.93 -8.01 -19.49
C GLU A 177 -9.81 -7.28 -18.45
N ILE A 178 -9.84 -5.94 -18.50
CA ILE A 178 -10.61 -5.11 -17.58
C ILE A 178 -11.84 -4.56 -18.30
N HIS A 179 -13.01 -4.77 -17.71
CA HIS A 179 -14.31 -4.39 -18.28
C HIS A 179 -15.22 -3.74 -17.22
N ASP A 180 -16.35 -3.19 -17.66
CA ASP A 180 -17.51 -2.82 -16.83
C ASP A 180 -17.16 -1.95 -15.61
N LYS A 181 -16.31 -0.90 -15.85
CA LYS A 181 -15.99 0.07 -14.79
C LYS A 181 -17.26 0.74 -14.28
N ARG A 182 -17.42 0.76 -12.96
CA ARG A 182 -18.51 1.46 -12.25
C ARG A 182 -17.99 2.18 -11.02
N GLU A 183 -18.61 3.31 -10.69
CA GLU A 183 -18.36 4.03 -9.45
C GLU A 183 -19.02 3.28 -8.28
N MET A 184 -18.25 3.05 -7.21
CA MET A 184 -18.72 2.39 -6.00
C MET A 184 -18.93 3.37 -4.86
N PHE A 185 -18.10 4.43 -4.79
CA PHE A 185 -18.19 5.47 -3.77
C PHE A 185 -17.71 6.80 -4.32
N CYS A 186 -18.52 7.84 -4.10
CA CYS A 186 -18.16 9.23 -4.31
C CYS A 186 -17.81 9.83 -2.95
N ALA A 187 -16.53 10.03 -2.70
CA ALA A 187 -16.06 10.66 -1.46
C ALA A 187 -16.34 12.18 -1.46
N PRO A 188 -16.36 12.82 -0.29
CA PRO A 188 -16.44 14.27 -0.22
C PRO A 188 -15.28 14.94 -0.99
N PRO A 189 -15.51 16.13 -1.57
CA PRO A 189 -14.48 16.88 -2.29
C PRO A 189 -13.21 17.10 -1.46
N GLY A 190 -12.04 16.78 -2.01
CA GLY A 190 -10.76 16.87 -1.32
C GLY A 190 -10.49 15.75 -0.29
N PHE A 191 -11.23 14.66 -0.38
CA PHE A 191 -10.96 13.47 0.47
C PHE A 191 -9.65 12.79 0.07
N GLY A 192 -9.42 12.60 -1.23
CA GLY A 192 -8.24 11.95 -1.79
C GLY A 192 -8.12 10.48 -1.37
N PRO A 193 -8.99 9.55 -1.84
CA PRO A 193 -8.96 8.14 -1.44
C PRO A 193 -7.62 7.51 -1.80
N ARG A 194 -6.91 6.98 -0.79
CA ARG A 194 -5.57 6.43 -0.95
C ARG A 194 -5.57 4.90 -0.99
N HIS A 195 -5.74 4.26 0.15
CA HIS A 195 -5.82 2.81 0.25
C HIS A 195 -7.23 2.35 0.59
N LEU A 196 -7.54 1.14 0.16
CA LEU A 196 -8.80 0.44 0.42
C LEU A 196 -8.49 -0.94 0.99
N MET A 197 -9.23 -1.34 2.04
CA MET A 197 -9.14 -2.66 2.66
C MET A 197 -10.54 -3.19 2.96
N ALA A 198 -10.75 -4.50 2.75
CA ALA A 198 -11.97 -5.18 3.19
C ALA A 198 -11.82 -5.68 4.64
N LEU A 199 -12.88 -5.57 5.42
CA LEU A 199 -13.02 -6.15 6.75
C LEU A 199 -14.43 -6.76 6.87
N GLY A 200 -14.54 -8.06 6.58
CA GLY A 200 -15.86 -8.70 6.48
C GLY A 200 -16.72 -8.04 5.40
N ASN A 201 -17.87 -7.51 5.78
CA ASN A 201 -18.77 -6.79 4.85
C ASN A 201 -18.48 -5.28 4.77
N GLU A 202 -17.56 -4.78 5.57
CA GLU A 202 -17.14 -3.39 5.52
C GLU A 202 -15.96 -3.20 4.54
N ILE A 203 -15.95 -2.04 3.91
CA ILE A 203 -14.82 -1.53 3.13
C ILE A 203 -14.29 -0.29 3.86
N LEU A 204 -13.01 -0.31 4.14
CA LEU A 204 -12.32 0.79 4.79
C LEU A 204 -11.49 1.55 3.77
N VAL A 205 -11.67 2.86 3.73
CA VAL A 205 -10.94 3.75 2.80
C VAL A 205 -10.32 4.88 3.61
N ASN A 206 -9.01 5.05 3.52
CA ASN A 206 -8.38 6.23 4.07
C ASN A 206 -8.25 7.34 3.02
N GLY A 207 -8.56 8.56 3.43
CA GLY A 207 -8.33 9.78 2.65
C GLY A 207 -6.94 10.33 2.94
N GLU A 208 -6.12 10.45 1.90
CA GLU A 208 -4.81 11.09 2.03
C GLU A 208 -4.95 12.56 2.33
N LEU A 209 -5.71 13.29 1.51
CA LEU A 209 -5.82 14.75 1.59
C LEU A 209 -6.66 15.19 2.79
N SER A 210 -7.70 14.45 3.13
CA SER A 210 -8.57 14.74 4.27
C SER A 210 -8.04 14.26 5.61
N SER A 211 -7.00 13.41 5.63
CA SER A 211 -6.51 12.75 6.84
C SER A 211 -7.64 12.07 7.63
N SER A 212 -8.43 11.25 6.95
CA SER A 212 -9.59 10.57 7.56
C SER A 212 -9.66 9.10 7.17
N LEU A 213 -10.36 8.32 7.97
CA LEU A 213 -10.73 6.93 7.71
C LEU A 213 -12.24 6.86 7.60
N THR A 214 -12.75 6.25 6.54
CA THR A 214 -14.17 6.04 6.30
C THR A 214 -14.48 4.55 6.26
N ALA A 215 -15.48 4.14 7.03
CA ALA A 215 -16.07 2.81 6.96
C ALA A 215 -17.29 2.84 6.03
N LEU A 216 -17.34 1.92 5.10
CA LEU A 216 -18.39 1.78 4.09
C LEU A 216 -19.00 0.38 4.20
N CYS A 217 -20.31 0.25 4.05
CA CYS A 217 -20.97 -1.03 3.88
C CYS A 217 -20.97 -1.43 2.41
N LYS A 218 -20.49 -2.63 2.11
CA LYS A 218 -20.52 -3.20 0.76
C LYS A 218 -21.93 -3.66 0.41
N THR A 219 -22.49 -3.15 -0.69
CA THR A 219 -23.72 -3.64 -1.31
C THR A 219 -23.40 -4.14 -2.73
N GLU A 220 -24.37 -4.79 -3.40
CA GLU A 220 -24.17 -5.23 -4.78
C GLU A 220 -23.93 -4.08 -5.76
N ALA A 221 -24.55 -2.92 -5.53
CA ALA A 221 -24.52 -1.78 -6.45
C ALA A 221 -23.46 -0.73 -6.09
N THR A 222 -23.17 -0.52 -4.80
CA THR A 222 -22.38 0.61 -4.32
C THR A 222 -21.81 0.35 -2.93
N PHE A 223 -20.92 1.22 -2.48
CA PHE A 223 -20.46 1.28 -1.09
C PHE A 223 -21.17 2.43 -0.35
N MET A 224 -21.87 2.10 0.71
CA MET A 224 -22.67 3.05 1.49
C MET A 224 -21.85 3.55 2.69
N PRO A 225 -21.66 4.87 2.87
CA PRO A 225 -20.92 5.38 4.01
C PRO A 225 -21.68 5.08 5.33
N MET A 226 -20.94 4.59 6.32
CA MET A 226 -21.45 4.28 7.66
C MET A 226 -20.89 5.27 8.69
N ASP A 227 -19.57 5.46 8.70
CA ASP A 227 -18.90 6.38 9.62
C ASP A 227 -17.61 6.92 8.99
N SER A 228 -17.17 8.10 9.46
CA SER A 228 -15.94 8.73 9.01
C SER A 228 -15.31 9.54 10.15
N LEU A 229 -14.06 9.23 10.49
CA LEU A 229 -13.31 9.93 11.53
C LEU A 229 -11.98 10.46 10.98
N ARG A 230 -11.55 11.60 11.49
CA ARG A 230 -10.19 12.09 11.27
C ARG A 230 -9.18 11.15 11.93
N THR A 231 -8.09 10.89 11.22
CA THR A 231 -7.00 10.04 11.71
C THR A 231 -5.95 10.84 12.49
N ASP A 232 -5.90 12.16 12.29
CA ASP A 232 -5.05 13.08 13.05
C ASP A 232 -5.85 13.82 14.13
N PRO A 233 -5.76 13.38 15.41
CA PRO A 233 -6.45 14.09 16.50
C PRO A 233 -5.90 15.49 16.79
N SER A 234 -4.66 15.79 16.36
CA SER A 234 -4.06 17.12 16.52
C SER A 234 -4.55 18.14 15.49
N ASN A 235 -5.24 17.67 14.43
CA ASN A 235 -5.77 18.48 13.36
C ASN A 235 -4.70 19.37 12.67
N LYS A 236 -3.51 18.79 12.45
CA LYS A 236 -2.38 19.50 11.84
C LYS A 236 -2.73 19.88 10.38
N PRO A 237 -2.54 21.13 9.94
CA PRO A 237 -3.02 21.61 8.62
C PRO A 237 -2.44 20.83 7.44
N ASP A 238 -1.14 20.47 7.49
CA ASP A 238 -0.44 19.82 6.39
C ASP A 238 -0.30 18.31 6.60
N ASN A 239 -1.19 17.70 7.40
CA ASN A 239 -1.17 16.26 7.61
C ASN A 239 -1.78 15.54 6.41
N LEU A 240 -1.12 14.47 5.97
CA LEU A 240 -1.59 13.57 4.93
C LEU A 240 -1.77 12.16 5.50
N GLY A 241 -2.86 11.48 5.13
CA GLY A 241 -3.03 10.06 5.42
C GLY A 241 -1.95 9.23 4.70
N GLY A 242 -1.40 8.22 5.39
CA GLY A 242 -0.40 7.32 4.84
C GLY A 242 -0.95 5.92 4.54
N HIS A 243 -0.29 4.89 5.07
CA HIS A 243 -0.66 3.50 4.87
C HIS A 243 -1.91 3.10 5.68
N LEU A 244 -2.62 2.08 5.20
CA LEU A 244 -3.75 1.44 5.86
C LEU A 244 -3.45 -0.06 6.01
N LEU A 245 -3.53 -0.57 7.24
CA LEU A 245 -3.32 -1.98 7.58
C LEU A 245 -4.49 -2.49 8.42
N VAL A 246 -5.00 -3.66 8.10
CA VAL A 246 -6.05 -4.34 8.87
C VAL A 246 -5.49 -5.63 9.45
N GLU A 247 -5.52 -5.77 10.77
CA GLU A 247 -5.09 -6.96 11.51
C GLU A 247 -5.95 -7.17 12.76
N ASP A 248 -6.37 -8.38 13.03
CA ASP A 248 -7.09 -8.76 14.26
C ASP A 248 -8.27 -7.83 14.61
N GLN A 249 -9.04 -7.39 13.61
CA GLN A 249 -10.14 -6.42 13.72
C GLN A 249 -9.70 -5.01 14.13
N LEU A 250 -8.41 -4.74 14.15
CA LEU A 250 -7.84 -3.40 14.26
C LEU A 250 -7.50 -2.86 12.87
N VAL A 251 -7.78 -1.59 12.72
CA VAL A 251 -7.47 -0.83 11.52
C VAL A 251 -6.43 0.21 11.89
N TRP A 252 -5.24 0.05 11.37
CA TRP A 252 -4.13 0.96 11.58
C TRP A 252 -3.96 1.90 10.40
N THR A 253 -3.69 3.16 10.65
CA THR A 253 -3.30 4.14 9.63
C THR A 253 -2.18 5.04 10.13
N SER A 254 -1.38 5.56 9.21
CA SER A 254 -0.32 6.52 9.53
C SER A 254 -0.68 7.93 9.09
N ASN A 255 -0.13 8.93 9.79
CA ASN A 255 -0.29 10.36 9.52
C ASN A 255 1.07 10.97 9.18
N ARG A 256 1.24 11.39 7.92
CA ARG A 256 2.45 11.99 7.38
C ARG A 256 2.44 13.51 7.58
N GLY A 257 2.87 13.95 8.74
CA GLY A 257 2.84 15.34 9.16
C GLY A 257 2.61 15.44 10.66
N ALA A 258 1.58 14.77 11.20
CA ALA A 258 1.44 14.55 12.63
C ALA A 258 2.42 13.48 13.15
N ASP A 259 3.00 12.68 12.24
CA ASP A 259 4.01 11.66 12.50
C ASP A 259 3.55 10.62 13.52
N THR A 260 2.32 10.13 13.32
CA THR A 260 1.65 9.18 14.23
C THR A 260 1.15 7.94 13.51
N LEU A 261 1.01 6.85 14.26
CA LEU A 261 0.19 5.69 13.93
C LEU A 261 -1.06 5.71 14.79
N VAL A 262 -2.22 5.49 14.18
CA VAL A 262 -3.51 5.49 14.85
C VAL A 262 -4.23 4.19 14.59
N ALA A 263 -4.79 3.58 15.64
CA ALA A 263 -5.59 2.38 15.53
C ALA A 263 -7.07 2.65 15.80
N PHE A 264 -7.90 2.01 15.01
CA PHE A 264 -9.36 2.01 15.15
C PHE A 264 -9.87 0.58 15.29
N ARG A 265 -10.97 0.44 16.01
CA ARG A 265 -11.81 -0.77 15.97
C ARG A 265 -13.09 -0.45 15.22
N VAL A 266 -13.49 -1.33 14.32
CA VAL A 266 -14.77 -1.22 13.63
C VAL A 266 -15.80 -2.07 14.36
N MET A 267 -16.91 -1.46 14.76
CA MET A 267 -18.00 -2.14 15.47
C MET A 267 -19.32 -1.76 14.80
N GLN A 268 -19.90 -2.69 14.05
CA GLN A 268 -21.16 -2.48 13.31
C GLN A 268 -21.08 -1.24 12.38
N GLY A 269 -19.93 -1.05 11.74
CA GLY A 269 -19.64 0.06 10.85
C GLY A 269 -19.24 1.37 11.53
N ALA A 270 -19.33 1.47 12.87
CA ALA A 270 -18.83 2.63 13.62
C ALA A 270 -17.32 2.49 13.90
N LEU A 271 -16.60 3.57 13.74
CA LEU A 271 -15.15 3.68 13.97
C LEU A 271 -14.90 4.15 15.42
N HIS A 272 -14.09 3.41 16.16
CA HIS A 272 -13.67 3.77 17.51
C HIS A 272 -12.16 3.85 17.56
N GLN A 273 -11.60 5.04 17.76
CA GLN A 273 -10.16 5.19 17.97
C GLN A 273 -9.76 4.51 19.28
N VAL A 274 -8.79 3.60 19.23
CA VAL A 274 -8.33 2.81 20.39
C VAL A 274 -6.88 3.09 20.75
N ALA A 275 -6.08 3.61 19.82
CA ALA A 275 -4.69 3.99 20.06
C ALA A 275 -4.25 5.15 19.17
N CYS A 276 -3.24 5.91 19.62
CA CYS A 276 -2.52 6.90 18.84
C CYS A 276 -1.09 6.98 19.39
N PHE A 277 -0.10 6.65 18.58
CA PHE A 277 1.31 6.57 18.98
C PHE A 277 2.17 7.46 18.08
N ALA A 278 3.28 7.98 18.61
CA ALA A 278 4.32 8.57 17.78
C ALA A 278 4.94 7.48 16.88
N SER A 279 5.18 7.79 15.62
CA SER A 279 5.73 6.82 14.65
C SER A 279 7.24 6.60 14.76
N GLY A 280 7.96 7.46 15.47
CA GLY A 280 9.41 7.34 15.69
C GLY A 280 10.27 8.02 14.62
N GLY A 281 9.68 8.76 13.68
CA GLY A 281 10.37 9.53 12.63
C GLY A 281 9.39 10.46 11.92
N GLN A 282 9.80 11.06 10.81
CA GLN A 282 9.03 12.05 10.07
C GLN A 282 8.41 11.46 8.79
N SER A 283 7.12 11.71 8.59
CA SER A 283 6.36 11.27 7.42
C SER A 283 6.31 9.73 7.29
N PRO A 284 5.61 9.01 8.22
CA PRO A 284 5.45 7.56 8.18
C PRO A 284 4.63 7.15 6.95
N ARG A 285 5.32 6.80 5.86
CA ARG A 285 4.71 6.48 4.57
C ARG A 285 4.07 5.10 4.56
N HIS A 286 4.78 4.12 5.11
CA HIS A 286 4.36 2.73 5.16
C HIS A 286 4.79 2.07 6.48
N PHE A 287 4.04 1.08 6.92
CA PHE A 287 4.40 0.25 8.06
C PHE A 287 3.83 -1.15 7.88
N ALA A 288 4.43 -2.11 8.52
CA ALA A 288 3.95 -3.48 8.58
C ALA A 288 4.16 -4.08 9.96
N ARG A 289 3.40 -5.12 10.27
CA ARG A 289 3.69 -5.93 11.43
C ARG A 289 4.80 -6.92 11.10
N VAL A 290 5.82 -6.93 11.93
CA VAL A 290 6.87 -7.93 11.91
C VAL A 290 6.92 -8.57 13.31
N ASN A 291 6.46 -9.81 13.42
CA ASN A 291 6.19 -10.46 14.70
C ASN A 291 5.19 -9.62 15.54
N LYS A 292 5.55 -9.21 16.75
CA LYS A 292 4.71 -8.41 17.65
C LYS A 292 4.92 -6.90 17.51
N HIS A 293 5.86 -6.46 16.66
CA HIS A 293 6.23 -5.06 16.49
C HIS A 293 5.60 -4.45 15.23
N LEU A 294 5.31 -3.16 15.26
CA LEU A 294 5.07 -2.37 14.07
C LEU A 294 6.43 -1.79 13.61
N VAL A 295 6.81 -2.10 12.38
CA VAL A 295 8.02 -1.52 11.74
C VAL A 295 7.56 -0.45 10.76
N VAL A 296 8.10 0.75 10.86
CA VAL A 296 7.62 1.94 10.16
C VAL A 296 8.72 2.54 9.30
N ALA A 297 8.45 2.78 8.02
CA ALA A 297 9.32 3.50 7.10
C ALA A 297 8.92 4.97 7.01
N HIS A 298 9.89 5.88 7.23
CA HIS A 298 9.70 7.33 7.21
C HIS A 298 10.40 7.93 6.01
N GLU A 299 9.62 8.48 5.08
CA GLU A 299 10.13 8.94 3.79
C GLU A 299 10.92 10.25 3.85
N LYS A 300 10.68 11.09 4.88
CA LYS A 300 11.27 12.43 4.96
C LYS A 300 12.65 12.45 5.60
N ASP A 301 12.88 11.65 6.64
CA ASP A 301 14.13 11.59 7.37
C ASP A 301 14.93 10.31 7.15
N GLY A 302 14.37 9.35 6.41
CA GLY A 302 15.02 8.08 6.11
C GLY A 302 15.23 7.21 7.34
N ILE A 303 14.36 7.34 8.34
CA ILE A 303 14.38 6.48 9.54
C ILE A 303 13.44 5.28 9.34
N VAL A 304 13.88 4.12 9.80
CA VAL A 304 13.02 2.96 10.02
C VAL A 304 12.96 2.69 11.51
N SER A 305 11.78 2.78 12.10
CA SER A 305 11.56 2.56 13.52
C SER A 305 10.82 1.26 13.79
N SER A 306 11.04 0.68 14.98
CA SER A 306 10.21 -0.38 15.54
C SER A 306 9.43 0.12 16.75
N ILE A 307 8.18 -0.28 16.87
CA ILE A 307 7.24 0.17 17.90
C ILE A 307 6.62 -1.06 18.55
N ASP A 308 6.54 -1.05 19.88
CA ASP A 308 5.69 -1.98 20.61
C ASP A 308 4.22 -1.70 20.29
N ALA A 309 3.58 -2.59 19.56
CA ALA A 309 2.20 -2.39 19.12
C ALA A 309 1.18 -2.32 20.26
N SER A 310 1.51 -2.82 21.43
CA SER A 310 0.62 -2.81 22.62
C SER A 310 0.79 -1.56 23.49
N ALA A 311 2.04 -1.10 23.64
CA ALA A 311 2.39 0.03 24.51
C ALA A 311 2.60 1.34 23.76
N GLY A 312 2.85 1.29 22.44
CA GLY A 312 3.12 2.44 21.60
C GLY A 312 4.51 3.06 21.78
N ASN A 313 5.41 2.37 22.47
CA ASN A 313 6.77 2.86 22.67
C ASN A 313 7.64 2.56 21.47
N VAL A 314 8.40 3.54 21.01
CA VAL A 314 9.49 3.34 20.06
C VAL A 314 10.61 2.57 20.76
N LEU A 315 11.01 1.43 20.19
CA LEU A 315 11.98 0.51 20.77
C LEU A 315 13.37 0.68 20.16
N CYS A 316 13.42 0.93 18.85
CA CYS A 316 14.66 1.09 18.08
C CYS A 316 14.39 1.95 16.86
N ASP A 317 15.43 2.62 16.38
CA ASP A 317 15.44 3.29 15.08
C ASP A 317 16.79 3.06 14.38
N VAL A 318 16.75 2.96 13.05
CA VAL A 318 17.93 2.84 12.19
C VAL A 318 17.78 3.77 11.00
N VAL A 319 18.90 4.28 10.49
CA VAL A 319 18.92 5.16 9.31
C VAL A 319 18.97 4.30 8.05
N VAL A 320 17.94 4.43 7.20
CA VAL A 320 17.84 3.82 5.88
C VAL A 320 17.42 4.92 4.90
N PRO A 321 18.36 5.57 4.22
CA PRO A 321 18.05 6.65 3.28
C PRO A 321 17.02 6.21 2.23
N GLY A 322 16.01 7.05 2.01
CA GLY A 322 14.95 6.77 1.06
C GLY A 322 13.94 5.72 1.48
N ALA A 323 13.88 5.30 2.75
CA ALA A 323 12.93 4.31 3.24
C ALA A 323 11.48 4.69 2.87
N ALA A 324 10.78 3.79 2.18
CA ALA A 324 9.45 4.03 1.64
C ALA A 324 8.42 2.94 1.96
N PHE A 325 8.88 1.71 2.13
CA PHE A 325 8.02 0.52 2.20
C PHE A 325 8.63 -0.55 3.12
N ILE A 326 7.79 -1.26 3.88
CA ILE A 326 8.16 -2.42 4.71
C ILE A 326 7.40 -3.64 4.21
N MET A 327 8.11 -4.74 3.98
CA MET A 327 7.54 -6.04 3.64
C MET A 327 7.98 -7.09 4.67
N SER A 328 7.06 -7.71 5.38
CA SER A 328 7.34 -8.82 6.29
C SER A 328 7.46 -10.15 5.52
N ALA A 329 8.30 -11.06 6.02
CA ALA A 329 8.49 -12.41 5.48
C ALA A 329 7.32 -13.34 5.80
#